data_8c956d8237d154c1a2a1732c07e5525f
#
_entry.id   8c956d8237d154c1a2a1732c07e5525f
#
_cell.length_a   1.000
_cell.length_b   1.000
_cell.length_c   1.000
_cell.angle_alpha   90.00
_cell.angle_beta   90.00
_cell.angle_gamma   90.00
#
_symmetry.space_group_name_H-M   'P 1'
#
loop_
_entity.id
_entity.type
_entity.pdbx_description
1 polymer ?
#
loop_
_entity_poly.entity_id
_entity_poly.type
_entity_poly.pdbx_seq_one_letter_code
_entity_poly.pdbx_strand_id
1 'polypeptide(L)'
;MNISHTRREFLQWGALLLTPAGFAQKVTPNRVTTFAGTGLRGTAAEGDTAGHARLNNPFHIVIGPDGAMYFSDFGTSRVFRLDFRTSKLSIVAGTGTKGFSGDGGPATSAQLNGPHEVRFDSKGNLYIDERDNHIVRHVEMKTGTISTVAGTPGKNGYAGDGGPATKGLLNQPHGITLDRFDNLYICDPLNNRLRRVDAKTGVITTFAGNGEGVRAPDEGSLTGTPLAGPRSLEITRDGKWYLALREGNGIFLLDGAKKTVKRIAGNGDSGYSGDGGPAVAARFGSLGPGGLTGPKGLSVSADGKTMYVADCENHVIRKIDLRTGIISTAIGTGQRGDGPDGDPAQCKLSRPHAVLVRGRTLYVADSENNRIRRLEPA
;
A
#
# COMPACT_ATOMS: atom_id res chain seq x y z
N MET A 1 96.72 5.40 23.34
CA MET A 1 97.27 4.22 22.70
C MET A 1 96.25 3.08 22.80
N ASN A 2 95.95 2.58 21.66
CA ASN A 2 95.15 1.34 21.39
C ASN A 2 93.76 1.18 21.89
N ILE A 3 92.91 1.25 20.94
CA ILE A 3 91.56 1.06 20.85
C ILE A 3 91.30 -0.39 20.42
N SER A 4 90.36 -1.12 21.08
CA SER A 4 89.87 -2.36 20.56
C SER A 4 88.39 -2.23 20.34
N HIS A 5 87.91 -2.49 19.14
CA HIS A 5 86.54 -2.54 18.71
C HIS A 5 85.95 -3.88 19.02
N THR A 6 84.74 -3.90 19.60
CA THR A 6 83.86 -5.08 19.64
C THR A 6 82.59 -4.75 18.94
N ARG A 7 82.32 -5.48 17.86
CA ARG A 7 81.05 -5.54 17.11
C ARG A 7 79.98 -6.21 17.99
N ARG A 8 78.86 -5.56 18.17
CA ARG A 8 77.66 -6.19 18.61
C ARG A 8 76.71 -6.42 17.39
N GLU A 9 76.44 -7.68 17.09
CA GLU A 9 75.50 -8.07 16.10
C GLU A 9 74.05 -7.87 16.67
N PHE A 10 73.26 -7.05 15.98
CA PHE A 10 71.81 -6.95 16.26
C PHE A 10 71.09 -8.00 15.46
N LEU A 11 70.58 -9.01 16.16
CA LEU A 11 69.56 -9.94 15.64
C LEU A 11 68.22 -9.19 15.48
N GLN A 12 67.82 -8.95 14.22
CA GLN A 12 66.45 -8.47 13.91
C GLN A 12 65.51 -9.63 14.00
N TRP A 13 64.63 -9.62 14.99
CA TRP A 13 63.43 -10.45 15.03
C TRP A 13 62.37 -9.78 14.17
N GLY A 14 62.07 -10.31 12.99
CA GLY A 14 60.94 -9.94 12.18
C GLY A 14 59.69 -10.45 12.82
N ALA A 15 58.92 -9.59 13.48
CA ALA A 15 57.55 -9.89 13.90
C ALA A 15 56.66 -9.94 12.68
N LEU A 16 56.26 -11.14 12.28
CA LEU A 16 55.19 -11.37 11.29
C LEU A 16 53.88 -10.91 11.92
N LEU A 17 53.40 -9.72 11.58
CA LEU A 17 52.07 -9.29 11.89
C LEU A 17 51.09 -10.07 11.02
N LEU A 18 50.53 -11.15 11.56
CA LEU A 18 49.36 -11.80 11.03
C LEU A 18 48.17 -10.84 11.19
N THR A 19 47.82 -10.11 10.13
CA THR A 19 46.55 -9.42 10.03
C THR A 19 45.43 -10.47 10.05
N PRO A 20 44.46 -10.40 10.97
CA PRO A 20 43.33 -11.31 10.91
C PRO A 20 42.60 -11.06 9.58
N ALA A 21 42.49 -12.09 8.76
CA ALA A 21 41.63 -12.08 7.59
C ALA A 21 40.19 -11.75 8.08
N GLY A 22 39.81 -10.50 7.93
CA GLY A 22 38.45 -10.09 8.18
C GLY A 22 37.54 -10.92 7.27
N PHE A 23 36.73 -11.77 7.86
CA PHE A 23 35.62 -12.39 7.15
C PHE A 23 34.70 -11.23 6.71
N ALA A 24 34.88 -10.76 5.48
CA ALA A 24 33.93 -9.91 4.84
C ALA A 24 32.61 -10.72 4.78
N GLN A 25 31.70 -10.42 5.69
CA GLN A 25 30.37 -10.96 5.67
C GLN A 25 29.83 -10.66 4.27
N LYS A 26 29.59 -11.70 3.45
CA LYS A 26 28.98 -11.53 2.14
C LYS A 26 27.59 -10.93 2.38
N VAL A 27 27.48 -9.61 2.19
CA VAL A 27 26.17 -8.95 2.19
C VAL A 27 25.44 -9.49 0.97
N THR A 28 24.45 -10.35 1.20
CA THR A 28 23.58 -10.80 0.13
C THR A 28 22.76 -9.60 -0.35
N PRO A 29 22.70 -9.28 -1.65
CA PRO A 29 21.93 -8.13 -2.12
C PRO A 29 20.44 -8.37 -1.90
N ASN A 30 19.68 -7.30 -1.68
CA ASN A 30 18.23 -7.34 -1.67
C ASN A 30 17.72 -8.04 -2.94
N ARG A 31 16.72 -8.91 -2.79
CA ARG A 31 16.22 -9.68 -3.92
C ARG A 31 14.71 -9.60 -4.06
N VAL A 32 14.22 -9.28 -5.26
CA VAL A 32 12.82 -9.41 -5.64
C VAL A 32 12.56 -10.85 -6.12
N THR A 33 11.44 -11.41 -5.67
CA THR A 33 10.94 -12.71 -6.13
C THR A 33 9.43 -12.62 -6.40
N THR A 34 8.94 -13.46 -7.29
CA THR A 34 7.50 -13.70 -7.43
C THR A 34 7.00 -14.50 -6.23
N PHE A 35 6.08 -13.94 -5.44
CA PHE A 35 5.54 -14.58 -4.25
C PHE A 35 4.22 -15.32 -4.53
N ALA A 36 3.34 -14.72 -5.32
CA ALA A 36 2.09 -15.32 -5.77
C ALA A 36 1.76 -14.86 -7.20
N GLY A 37 1.06 -15.71 -7.93
CA GLY A 37 0.66 -15.46 -9.31
C GLY A 37 1.69 -15.92 -10.34
N THR A 38 1.21 -16.54 -11.42
CA THR A 38 2.06 -17.00 -12.54
C THR A 38 2.41 -15.90 -13.53
N GLY A 39 1.75 -14.72 -13.43
CA GLY A 39 1.77 -13.66 -14.45
C GLY A 39 0.72 -13.86 -15.55
N LEU A 40 0.19 -15.06 -15.70
CA LEU A 40 -0.91 -15.31 -16.63
C LEU A 40 -2.22 -14.89 -15.98
N ARG A 41 -2.96 -14.04 -16.66
CA ARG A 41 -4.29 -13.62 -16.23
C ARG A 41 -5.25 -14.81 -16.13
N GLY A 42 -6.00 -14.90 -15.04
CA GLY A 42 -6.98 -15.97 -14.87
C GLY A 42 -7.78 -15.83 -13.58
N THR A 43 -8.27 -16.94 -13.08
CA THR A 43 -9.04 -17.02 -11.84
C THR A 43 -8.45 -18.12 -10.97
N ALA A 44 -7.91 -17.74 -9.83
CA ALA A 44 -7.46 -18.71 -8.83
C ALA A 44 -8.66 -19.44 -8.21
N ALA A 45 -8.48 -20.72 -7.92
CA ALA A 45 -9.47 -21.57 -7.25
C ALA A 45 -9.17 -21.72 -5.75
N GLU A 46 -10.17 -22.20 -5.02
CA GLU A 46 -10.01 -22.62 -3.63
C GLU A 46 -8.93 -23.74 -3.55
N GLY A 47 -7.96 -23.57 -2.65
CA GLY A 47 -6.90 -24.53 -2.44
C GLY A 47 -5.72 -24.44 -3.42
N ASP A 48 -5.72 -23.54 -4.39
CA ASP A 48 -4.60 -23.33 -5.29
C ASP A 48 -3.32 -22.97 -4.52
N THR A 49 -2.18 -23.40 -5.04
CA THR A 49 -0.89 -22.95 -4.52
C THR A 49 -0.52 -21.59 -5.10
N ALA A 50 -0.18 -20.64 -4.25
CA ALA A 50 0.03 -19.23 -4.62
C ALA A 50 0.97 -19.03 -5.82
N GLY A 51 2.10 -19.75 -5.88
CA GLY A 51 3.06 -19.67 -6.99
C GLY A 51 2.56 -20.23 -8.32
N HIS A 52 1.50 -21.02 -8.32
CA HIS A 52 0.89 -21.61 -9.52
C HIS A 52 -0.49 -21.01 -9.85
N ALA A 53 -1.00 -20.14 -8.98
CA ALA A 53 -2.29 -19.52 -9.16
C ALA A 53 -2.29 -18.52 -10.33
N ARG A 54 -3.40 -18.40 -11.03
CA ARG A 54 -3.63 -17.33 -12.01
C ARG A 54 -4.43 -16.23 -11.35
N LEU A 55 -3.77 -15.12 -11.02
CA LEU A 55 -4.42 -13.93 -10.50
C LEU A 55 -4.94 -13.04 -11.63
N ASN A 56 -5.79 -12.09 -11.29
CA ASN A 56 -6.30 -11.13 -12.25
C ASN A 56 -6.35 -9.73 -11.62
N ASN A 57 -5.22 -9.05 -11.71
CA ASN A 57 -5.10 -7.67 -11.25
C ASN A 57 -5.27 -7.56 -9.71
N PRO A 58 -4.39 -8.16 -8.88
CA PRO A 58 -4.43 -7.97 -7.43
C PRO A 58 -4.17 -6.50 -7.09
N PHE A 59 -5.03 -5.89 -6.25
CA PHE A 59 -4.96 -4.45 -6.00
C PHE A 59 -4.43 -4.11 -4.61
N HIS A 60 -4.95 -4.71 -3.57
CA HIS A 60 -4.55 -4.40 -2.20
C HIS A 60 -4.11 -5.64 -1.44
N ILE A 61 -3.19 -5.44 -0.51
CA ILE A 61 -2.60 -6.50 0.32
C ILE A 61 -2.62 -6.05 1.78
N VAL A 62 -3.09 -6.92 2.68
CA VAL A 62 -3.05 -6.70 4.13
C VAL A 62 -2.70 -7.99 4.85
N ILE A 63 -2.14 -7.90 6.07
CA ILE A 63 -1.99 -9.06 6.96
C ILE A 63 -3.19 -9.10 7.89
N GLY A 64 -3.88 -10.24 7.89
CA GLY A 64 -4.99 -10.49 8.80
C GLY A 64 -4.54 -10.82 10.23
N PRO A 65 -5.48 -10.85 11.18
CA PRO A 65 -5.20 -11.17 12.58
C PRO A 65 -4.67 -12.58 12.80
N ASP A 66 -4.94 -13.49 11.88
CA ASP A 66 -4.41 -14.86 11.83
C ASP A 66 -2.99 -14.95 11.24
N GLY A 67 -2.38 -13.81 10.89
CA GLY A 67 -1.05 -13.71 10.31
C GLY A 67 -0.96 -14.08 8.83
N ALA A 68 -2.06 -14.46 8.17
CA ALA A 68 -2.12 -14.72 6.74
C ALA A 68 -2.17 -13.41 5.93
N MET A 69 -1.84 -13.49 4.65
CA MET A 69 -2.04 -12.38 3.73
C MET A 69 -3.46 -12.43 3.17
N TYR A 70 -4.12 -11.28 3.14
CA TYR A 70 -5.39 -11.10 2.44
C TYR A 70 -5.20 -10.10 1.32
N PHE A 71 -5.81 -10.36 0.17
CA PHE A 71 -5.71 -9.46 -0.96
C PHE A 71 -7.00 -9.43 -1.79
N SER A 72 -7.31 -8.26 -2.33
CA SER A 72 -8.35 -8.10 -3.33
C SER A 72 -7.82 -8.46 -4.71
N ASP A 73 -8.53 -9.31 -5.43
CA ASP A 73 -8.27 -9.62 -6.84
C ASP A 73 -9.36 -8.97 -7.70
N PHE A 74 -9.06 -7.74 -8.09
CA PHE A 74 -10.01 -6.82 -8.71
C PHE A 74 -10.68 -7.41 -9.95
N GLY A 75 -9.89 -8.06 -10.78
CA GLY A 75 -10.39 -8.60 -12.05
C GLY A 75 -11.28 -9.83 -11.90
N THR A 76 -11.15 -10.59 -10.79
CA THR A 76 -12.01 -11.74 -10.50
C THR A 76 -13.15 -11.42 -9.55
N SER A 77 -13.26 -10.18 -9.07
CA SER A 77 -14.29 -9.79 -8.08
C SER A 77 -14.28 -10.69 -6.85
N ARG A 78 -13.08 -10.98 -6.31
CA ARG A 78 -12.88 -11.83 -5.16
C ARG A 78 -11.89 -11.22 -4.18
N VAL A 79 -12.00 -11.66 -2.93
CA VAL A 79 -10.98 -11.48 -1.91
C VAL A 79 -10.43 -12.84 -1.52
N PHE A 80 -9.10 -12.95 -1.54
CA PHE A 80 -8.37 -14.17 -1.20
C PHE A 80 -7.62 -14.02 0.12
N ARG A 81 -7.45 -15.15 0.81
CA ARG A 81 -6.52 -15.37 1.91
C ARG A 81 -5.40 -16.28 1.43
N LEU A 82 -4.16 -15.90 1.67
CA LEU A 82 -2.96 -16.70 1.38
C LEU A 82 -2.28 -17.08 2.69
N ASP A 83 -2.22 -18.35 2.98
CA ASP A 83 -1.55 -18.88 4.15
C ASP A 83 -0.03 -18.99 3.88
N PHE A 84 0.79 -18.28 4.67
CA PHE A 84 2.25 -18.26 4.49
C PHE A 84 2.92 -19.61 4.72
N ARG A 85 2.34 -20.46 5.58
CA ARG A 85 2.92 -21.76 5.94
C ARG A 85 2.68 -22.81 4.87
N THR A 86 1.46 -22.82 4.29
CA THR A 86 1.06 -23.82 3.29
C THR A 86 1.14 -23.32 1.86
N SER A 87 1.30 -22.01 1.68
CA SER A 87 1.21 -21.31 0.39
C SER A 87 -0.12 -21.55 -0.33
N LYS A 88 -1.19 -21.88 0.40
CA LYS A 88 -2.52 -22.14 -0.17
C LYS A 88 -3.37 -20.88 -0.16
N LEU A 89 -4.17 -20.74 -1.22
CA LEU A 89 -5.21 -19.72 -1.35
C LEU A 89 -6.54 -20.25 -0.86
N SER A 90 -7.30 -19.39 -0.20
CA SER A 90 -8.73 -19.61 0.13
C SER A 90 -9.53 -18.40 -0.31
N ILE A 91 -10.75 -18.63 -0.77
CA ILE A 91 -11.69 -17.56 -1.13
C ILE A 91 -12.37 -17.08 0.17
N VAL A 92 -12.25 -15.78 0.45
CA VAL A 92 -12.87 -15.15 1.64
C VAL A 92 -14.22 -14.51 1.29
N ALA A 93 -14.30 -13.87 0.13
CA ALA A 93 -15.51 -13.22 -0.34
C ALA A 93 -15.54 -13.18 -1.87
N GLY A 94 -16.73 -13.19 -2.43
CA GLY A 94 -16.97 -13.05 -3.87
C GLY A 94 -17.12 -14.38 -4.61
N THR A 95 -18.20 -14.49 -5.42
CA THR A 95 -18.44 -15.64 -6.32
C THR A 95 -17.52 -15.62 -7.55
N GLY A 96 -16.95 -14.47 -7.88
CA GLY A 96 -16.24 -14.23 -9.16
C GLY A 96 -17.14 -13.65 -10.24
N THR A 97 -18.43 -13.54 -10.01
CA THR A 97 -19.37 -12.83 -10.89
C THR A 97 -19.52 -11.39 -10.38
N LYS A 98 -19.29 -10.43 -11.28
CA LYS A 98 -19.50 -9.01 -10.97
C LYS A 98 -20.95 -8.71 -10.67
N GLY A 99 -21.20 -7.92 -9.63
CA GLY A 99 -22.54 -7.51 -9.25
C GLY A 99 -22.62 -7.08 -7.79
N PHE A 100 -23.86 -6.98 -7.32
CA PHE A 100 -24.20 -6.72 -5.92
C PHE A 100 -25.26 -7.70 -5.43
N SER A 101 -24.90 -8.55 -4.48
CA SER A 101 -25.83 -9.46 -3.82
C SER A 101 -25.24 -9.98 -2.51
N GLY A 102 -26.02 -10.72 -1.75
CA GLY A 102 -25.54 -11.59 -0.68
C GLY A 102 -25.50 -10.95 0.71
N ASP A 103 -25.98 -9.71 0.91
CA ASP A 103 -26.08 -9.13 2.26
C ASP A 103 -26.91 -10.01 3.19
N GLY A 104 -26.39 -10.27 4.38
CA GLY A 104 -26.97 -11.16 5.39
C GLY A 104 -26.64 -12.64 5.18
N GLY A 105 -25.97 -13.01 4.09
CA GLY A 105 -25.56 -14.38 3.76
C GLY A 105 -24.05 -14.59 3.78
N PRO A 106 -23.57 -15.78 3.32
CA PRO A 106 -22.16 -16.11 3.26
C PRO A 106 -21.40 -15.19 2.28
N ALA A 107 -20.27 -14.62 2.71
CA ALA A 107 -19.45 -13.72 1.89
C ALA A 107 -18.94 -14.40 0.61
N THR A 108 -18.66 -15.70 0.66
CA THR A 108 -18.23 -16.51 -0.49
C THR A 108 -19.32 -16.71 -1.54
N SER A 109 -20.60 -16.49 -1.17
CA SER A 109 -21.76 -16.55 -2.06
C SER A 109 -22.23 -15.17 -2.54
N ALA A 110 -21.59 -14.10 -2.07
CA ALA A 110 -21.92 -12.73 -2.48
C ALA A 110 -21.31 -12.37 -3.84
N GLN A 111 -22.01 -11.55 -4.62
CA GLN A 111 -21.41 -10.89 -5.77
C GLN A 111 -20.73 -9.60 -5.30
N LEU A 112 -19.47 -9.40 -5.71
CA LEU A 112 -18.71 -8.19 -5.50
C LEU A 112 -18.48 -7.49 -6.85
N ASN A 113 -18.23 -6.18 -6.84
CA ASN A 113 -17.90 -5.46 -8.06
C ASN A 113 -16.74 -4.48 -7.82
N GLY A 114 -15.57 -4.86 -8.35
CA GLY A 114 -14.36 -4.08 -8.20
C GLY A 114 -13.88 -3.99 -6.73
N PRO A 115 -13.69 -5.12 -6.00
CA PRO A 115 -13.12 -5.09 -4.66
C PRO A 115 -11.72 -4.48 -4.77
N HIS A 116 -11.52 -3.36 -4.06
CA HIS A 116 -10.36 -2.53 -4.30
C HIS A 116 -9.40 -2.53 -3.10
N GLU A 117 -9.81 -2.11 -1.94
CA GLU A 117 -9.03 -2.16 -0.72
C GLU A 117 -9.70 -3.03 0.35
N VAL A 118 -8.90 -3.69 1.18
CA VAL A 118 -9.36 -4.56 2.27
C VAL A 118 -8.65 -4.18 3.56
N ARG A 119 -9.36 -4.15 4.69
CA ARG A 119 -8.83 -3.83 6.02
C ARG A 119 -9.53 -4.66 7.08
N PHE A 120 -8.88 -4.81 8.23
CA PHE A 120 -9.44 -5.47 9.40
C PHE A 120 -9.75 -4.47 10.51
N ASP A 121 -10.86 -4.68 11.22
CA ASP A 121 -11.15 -3.99 12.47
C ASP A 121 -10.39 -4.62 13.65
N SER A 122 -10.54 -4.04 14.85
CA SER A 122 -9.90 -4.52 16.07
C SER A 122 -10.40 -5.89 16.52
N LYS A 123 -11.58 -6.33 16.05
CA LYS A 123 -12.18 -7.64 16.33
C LYS A 123 -11.80 -8.70 15.30
N GLY A 124 -11.08 -8.32 14.26
CA GLY A 124 -10.65 -9.21 13.19
C GLY A 124 -11.67 -9.43 12.09
N ASN A 125 -12.68 -8.57 11.96
CA ASN A 125 -13.61 -8.60 10.85
C ASN A 125 -13.05 -7.85 9.64
N LEU A 126 -13.42 -8.30 8.45
CA LEU A 126 -12.90 -7.78 7.20
C LEU A 126 -13.82 -6.71 6.60
N TYR A 127 -13.26 -5.57 6.23
CA TYR A 127 -13.90 -4.53 5.44
C TYR A 127 -13.39 -4.61 4.00
N ILE A 128 -14.28 -4.48 3.04
CA ILE A 128 -14.01 -4.54 1.61
C ILE A 128 -14.59 -3.29 0.95
N ASP A 129 -13.74 -2.50 0.35
CA ASP A 129 -14.15 -1.41 -0.51
C ASP A 129 -14.52 -1.96 -1.89
N GLU A 130 -15.75 -1.71 -2.33
CA GLU A 130 -16.26 -2.08 -3.66
C GLU A 130 -16.43 -0.83 -4.53
N ARG A 131 -15.37 -0.50 -5.27
CA ARG A 131 -15.30 0.70 -6.10
C ARG A 131 -16.50 0.88 -7.04
N ASP A 132 -16.84 -0.18 -7.79
CA ASP A 132 -17.82 -0.11 -8.86
C ASP A 132 -19.27 -0.26 -8.36
N ASN A 133 -19.46 -0.70 -7.12
CA ASN A 133 -20.74 -0.68 -6.43
C ASN A 133 -20.94 0.59 -5.58
N HIS A 134 -19.92 1.44 -5.43
CA HIS A 134 -19.97 2.68 -4.63
C HIS A 134 -20.27 2.44 -3.14
N ILE A 135 -19.78 1.34 -2.57
CA ILE A 135 -20.07 0.90 -1.20
C ILE A 135 -18.83 0.38 -0.48
N VAL A 136 -18.98 0.21 0.83
CA VAL A 136 -18.07 -0.60 1.65
C VAL A 136 -18.85 -1.74 2.27
N ARG A 137 -18.33 -2.97 2.15
CA ARG A 137 -18.89 -4.19 2.76
C ARG A 137 -18.08 -4.56 3.99
N HIS A 138 -18.73 -5.26 4.89
CA HIS A 138 -18.16 -5.83 6.10
C HIS A 138 -18.43 -7.34 6.11
N VAL A 139 -17.42 -8.14 6.42
CA VAL A 139 -17.55 -9.59 6.65
C VAL A 139 -17.23 -9.88 8.10
N GLU A 140 -18.22 -10.38 8.83
CA GLU A 140 -18.00 -10.94 10.15
C GLU A 140 -17.26 -12.27 10.01
N MET A 141 -15.95 -12.26 10.29
CA MET A 141 -15.06 -13.40 10.00
C MET A 141 -15.41 -14.66 10.81
N LYS A 142 -16.08 -14.51 11.96
CA LYS A 142 -16.51 -15.64 12.79
C LYS A 142 -17.65 -16.44 12.14
N THR A 143 -18.58 -15.76 11.50
CA THR A 143 -19.78 -16.37 10.86
C THR A 143 -19.65 -16.48 9.35
N GLY A 144 -18.74 -15.72 8.75
CA GLY A 144 -18.60 -15.57 7.31
C GLY A 144 -19.69 -14.71 6.68
N THR A 145 -20.50 -14.01 7.47
CA THR A 145 -21.63 -13.21 6.98
C THR A 145 -21.18 -11.86 6.46
N ILE A 146 -21.63 -11.48 5.26
CA ILE A 146 -21.35 -10.18 4.65
C ILE A 146 -22.54 -9.23 4.76
N SER A 147 -22.24 -7.92 4.89
CA SER A 147 -23.25 -6.85 4.92
C SER A 147 -22.67 -5.54 4.37
N THR A 148 -23.53 -4.67 3.85
CA THR A 148 -23.16 -3.30 3.46
C THR A 148 -23.14 -2.41 4.69
N VAL A 149 -22.03 -1.62 4.87
CA VAL A 149 -21.85 -0.73 6.02
C VAL A 149 -21.76 0.75 5.63
N ALA A 150 -21.44 1.08 4.38
CA ALA A 150 -21.48 2.45 3.88
C ALA A 150 -21.75 2.48 2.37
N GLY A 151 -22.40 3.56 1.94
CA GLY A 151 -22.81 3.74 0.54
C GLY A 151 -24.16 3.09 0.22
N THR A 152 -24.75 3.50 -0.89
CA THR A 152 -25.99 2.94 -1.44
C THR A 152 -25.64 2.18 -2.72
N PRO A 153 -25.85 0.85 -2.79
CA PRO A 153 -25.40 0.04 -3.93
C PRO A 153 -25.87 0.58 -5.28
N GLY A 154 -24.94 0.71 -6.21
CA GLY A 154 -25.19 1.16 -7.59
C GLY A 154 -25.53 2.65 -7.72
N LYS A 155 -25.47 3.44 -6.64
CA LYS A 155 -25.72 4.89 -6.65
C LYS A 155 -24.46 5.65 -6.28
N ASN A 156 -23.92 6.37 -7.24
CA ASN A 156 -22.79 7.27 -7.01
C ASN A 156 -23.25 8.69 -6.65
N GLY A 157 -22.39 9.45 -6.00
CA GLY A 157 -22.61 10.84 -5.67
C GLY A 157 -22.03 11.24 -4.31
N TYR A 158 -22.41 12.44 -3.85
CA TYR A 158 -22.05 12.95 -2.54
C TYR A 158 -23.32 13.38 -1.79
N ALA A 159 -23.67 12.60 -0.77
CA ALA A 159 -24.80 12.89 0.11
C ALA A 159 -24.70 12.11 1.43
N GLY A 160 -25.58 12.42 2.36
CA GLY A 160 -25.85 11.63 3.56
C GLY A 160 -25.03 12.02 4.80
N ASP A 161 -24.27 13.12 4.77
CA ASP A 161 -23.54 13.59 5.97
C ASP A 161 -24.53 13.88 7.12
N GLY A 162 -24.19 13.37 8.30
CA GLY A 162 -25.03 13.47 9.50
C GLY A 162 -26.09 12.37 9.61
N GLY A 163 -26.24 11.50 8.60
CA GLY A 163 -27.18 10.39 8.57
C GLY A 163 -26.52 9.02 8.57
N PRO A 164 -27.34 7.93 8.49
CA PRO A 164 -26.84 6.55 8.42
C PRO A 164 -25.93 6.35 7.20
N ALA A 165 -24.74 5.75 7.40
CA ALA A 165 -23.76 5.55 6.33
C ALA A 165 -24.29 4.68 5.17
N THR A 166 -25.19 3.72 5.44
CA THR A 166 -25.85 2.88 4.44
C THR A 166 -26.88 3.62 3.58
N LYS A 167 -27.18 4.87 3.89
CA LYS A 167 -28.03 5.78 3.09
C LYS A 167 -27.21 6.87 2.42
N GLY A 168 -25.93 6.98 2.77
CA GLY A 168 -25.01 7.92 2.15
C GLY A 168 -24.68 7.55 0.71
N LEU A 169 -24.18 8.52 -0.04
CA LEU A 169 -23.63 8.29 -1.38
C LEU A 169 -22.10 8.45 -1.35
N LEU A 170 -21.43 7.51 -2.00
CA LEU A 170 -20.01 7.52 -2.29
C LEU A 170 -19.80 7.54 -3.80
N ASN A 171 -18.63 7.94 -4.26
CA ASN A 171 -18.37 7.97 -5.70
C ASN A 171 -17.05 7.29 -6.05
N GLN A 172 -17.14 6.01 -6.38
CA GLN A 172 -16.01 5.13 -6.62
C GLN A 172 -14.98 5.17 -5.46
N PRO A 173 -15.35 4.76 -4.24
CA PRO A 173 -14.39 4.71 -3.15
C PRO A 173 -13.22 3.83 -3.55
N HIS A 174 -11.99 4.20 -3.14
CA HIS A 174 -10.77 3.51 -3.57
C HIS A 174 -9.92 3.01 -2.42
N GLY A 175 -10.03 3.63 -1.27
CA GLY A 175 -9.23 3.29 -0.11
C GLY A 175 -10.05 3.36 1.17
N ILE A 176 -9.80 2.44 2.08
CA ILE A 176 -10.42 2.40 3.39
C ILE A 176 -9.37 2.16 4.47
N THR A 177 -9.60 2.69 5.65
CA THR A 177 -8.83 2.33 6.85
C THR A 177 -9.69 2.50 8.09
N LEU A 178 -9.26 1.90 9.20
CA LEU A 178 -9.94 2.03 10.49
C LEU A 178 -8.98 2.63 11.51
N ASP A 179 -9.51 3.48 12.38
CA ASP A 179 -8.75 3.96 13.52
C ASP A 179 -8.82 2.97 14.70
N ARG A 180 -8.12 3.27 15.79
CA ARG A 180 -8.10 2.43 17.01
C ARG A 180 -9.46 2.28 17.71
N PHE A 181 -10.47 3.01 17.27
CA PHE A 181 -11.83 2.96 17.80
C PHE A 181 -12.79 2.30 16.80
N ASP A 182 -12.24 1.71 15.74
CA ASP A 182 -12.96 1.09 14.62
C ASP A 182 -13.82 2.06 13.80
N ASN A 183 -13.59 3.39 13.91
CA ASN A 183 -14.21 4.31 12.95
C ASN A 183 -13.64 4.03 11.56
N LEU A 184 -14.51 3.89 10.58
CA LEU A 184 -14.14 3.64 9.21
C LEU A 184 -13.90 4.97 8.46
N TYR A 185 -12.74 5.08 7.83
CA TYR A 185 -12.39 6.20 6.94
C TYR A 185 -12.36 5.71 5.50
N ILE A 186 -12.98 6.49 4.61
CA ILE A 186 -13.19 6.12 3.21
C ILE A 186 -12.63 7.22 2.32
N CYS A 187 -11.66 6.88 1.48
CA CYS A 187 -11.19 7.74 0.41
C CYS A 187 -12.25 7.77 -0.70
N ASP A 188 -12.89 8.89 -0.88
CA ASP A 188 -13.99 9.12 -1.83
C ASP A 188 -13.49 10.04 -2.96
N PRO A 189 -12.67 9.51 -3.92
CA PRO A 189 -11.84 10.32 -4.81
C PRO A 189 -12.62 11.18 -5.79
N LEU A 190 -13.71 10.68 -6.36
CA LEU A 190 -14.49 11.47 -7.29
C LEU A 190 -15.38 12.53 -6.61
N ASN A 191 -15.47 12.47 -5.28
CA ASN A 191 -16.04 13.55 -4.45
C ASN A 191 -14.95 14.41 -3.80
N ASN A 192 -13.67 14.13 -4.03
CA ASN A 192 -12.51 14.84 -3.47
C ASN A 192 -12.59 15.02 -1.95
N ARG A 193 -13.00 13.96 -1.25
CA ARG A 193 -13.23 13.95 0.21
C ARG A 193 -12.74 12.67 0.86
N LEU A 194 -12.39 12.81 2.13
CA LEU A 194 -12.24 11.71 3.04
C LEU A 194 -13.48 11.66 3.94
N ARG A 195 -14.22 10.53 3.89
CA ARG A 195 -15.45 10.35 4.66
C ARG A 195 -15.13 9.51 5.91
N ARG A 196 -15.85 9.75 7.00
CA ARG A 196 -15.76 8.99 8.24
C ARG A 196 -17.11 8.40 8.60
N VAL A 197 -17.13 7.11 8.93
CA VAL A 197 -18.28 6.45 9.55
C VAL A 197 -17.95 6.20 11.02
N ASP A 198 -18.76 6.72 11.90
CA ASP A 198 -18.60 6.51 13.34
C ASP A 198 -19.01 5.08 13.71
N ALA A 199 -18.11 4.35 14.38
CA ALA A 199 -18.31 2.94 14.70
C ALA A 199 -19.48 2.67 15.65
N LYS A 200 -19.83 3.63 16.51
CA LYS A 200 -20.90 3.46 17.52
C LYS A 200 -22.27 3.83 16.97
N THR A 201 -22.34 4.87 16.14
CA THR A 201 -23.60 5.44 15.68
C THR A 201 -23.95 5.03 14.24
N GLY A 202 -22.96 4.56 13.45
CA GLY A 202 -23.12 4.29 12.04
C GLY A 202 -23.32 5.55 11.17
N VAL A 203 -23.10 6.74 11.74
CA VAL A 203 -23.30 8.03 11.04
C VAL A 203 -22.09 8.34 10.17
N ILE A 204 -22.34 8.69 8.90
CA ILE A 204 -21.30 9.16 7.99
C ILE A 204 -21.17 10.69 8.05
N THR A 205 -19.92 11.16 7.95
CA THR A 205 -19.59 12.60 7.87
C THR A 205 -18.40 12.83 6.94
N THR A 206 -18.25 14.04 6.44
CA THR A 206 -17.01 14.47 5.80
C THR A 206 -15.96 14.74 6.87
N PHE A 207 -14.84 14.02 6.80
CA PHE A 207 -13.71 14.18 7.73
C PHE A 207 -12.70 15.21 7.21
N ALA A 208 -12.37 15.17 5.92
CA ALA A 208 -11.44 16.10 5.28
C ALA A 208 -11.80 16.33 3.81
N GLY A 209 -11.31 17.46 3.27
CA GLY A 209 -11.58 17.84 1.89
C GLY A 209 -12.80 18.75 1.74
N ASN A 210 -12.70 19.74 0.83
CA ASN A 210 -13.78 20.68 0.52
C ASN A 210 -14.60 20.28 -0.71
N GLY A 211 -14.18 19.20 -1.41
CA GLY A 211 -14.82 18.70 -2.63
C GLY A 211 -14.24 19.22 -3.93
N GLU A 212 -13.34 20.17 -3.88
CA GLU A 212 -12.67 20.67 -5.07
C GLU A 212 -11.55 19.73 -5.51
N GLY A 213 -11.46 19.45 -6.80
CA GLY A 213 -10.45 18.60 -7.42
C GLY A 213 -9.22 19.38 -7.92
N VAL A 214 -8.86 20.46 -7.22
CA VAL A 214 -7.71 21.29 -7.58
C VAL A 214 -6.49 20.95 -6.72
N ARG A 215 -5.32 21.44 -7.13
CA ARG A 215 -4.07 21.24 -6.40
C ARG A 215 -4.18 21.76 -4.96
N ALA A 216 -3.90 20.91 -4.00
CA ALA A 216 -3.84 21.29 -2.60
C ALA A 216 -2.65 22.22 -2.32
N PRO A 217 -2.79 23.21 -1.43
CA PRO A 217 -1.66 23.95 -0.88
C PRO A 217 -0.75 23.03 -0.06
N ASP A 218 0.45 23.52 0.29
CA ASP A 218 1.41 22.72 1.07
C ASP A 218 0.92 22.49 2.51
N GLU A 219 0.15 23.42 3.06
CA GLU A 219 -0.49 23.32 4.36
C GLU A 219 -1.90 23.94 4.32
N GLY A 220 -2.81 23.42 5.15
CA GLY A 220 -4.17 23.92 5.23
C GLY A 220 -5.00 23.25 6.31
N SER A 221 -6.29 23.62 6.40
CA SER A 221 -7.23 22.98 7.32
C SER A 221 -7.77 21.67 6.75
N LEU A 222 -8.17 20.72 7.62
CA LEU A 222 -8.73 19.44 7.18
C LEU A 222 -9.91 19.60 6.23
N THR A 223 -10.87 20.45 6.56
CA THR A 223 -12.12 20.58 5.82
C THR A 223 -12.09 21.66 4.74
N GLY A 224 -11.13 22.61 4.81
CA GLY A 224 -11.01 23.71 3.83
C GLY A 224 -10.06 23.40 2.68
N THR A 225 -9.19 22.40 2.83
CA THR A 225 -8.19 22.06 1.81
C THR A 225 -8.81 21.20 0.71
N PRO A 226 -8.61 21.51 -0.58
CA PRO A 226 -8.96 20.62 -1.67
C PRO A 226 -8.12 19.36 -1.61
N LEU A 227 -8.76 18.20 -1.77
CA LEU A 227 -8.10 16.90 -1.77
C LEU A 227 -8.32 16.24 -3.14
N ALA A 228 -7.52 16.61 -4.14
CA ALA A 228 -7.65 16.06 -5.48
C ALA A 228 -7.37 14.54 -5.51
N GLY A 229 -8.45 13.76 -5.55
CA GLY A 229 -8.43 12.30 -5.61
C GLY A 229 -7.78 11.60 -4.42
N PRO A 230 -8.33 11.68 -3.20
CA PRO A 230 -7.84 10.91 -2.06
C PRO A 230 -7.89 9.41 -2.40
N ARG A 231 -6.73 8.72 -2.28
CA ARG A 231 -6.58 7.38 -2.85
C ARG A 231 -6.29 6.29 -1.84
N SER A 232 -5.44 6.56 -0.87
CA SER A 232 -5.05 5.62 0.18
C SER A 232 -4.74 6.41 1.45
N LEU A 233 -5.24 5.92 2.57
CA LEU A 233 -4.99 6.47 3.90
C LEU A 233 -4.33 5.42 4.77
N GLU A 234 -3.15 5.72 5.27
CA GLU A 234 -2.42 4.88 6.22
C GLU A 234 -2.42 5.53 7.60
N ILE A 235 -2.90 4.80 8.61
CA ILE A 235 -2.84 5.20 10.01
C ILE A 235 -1.79 4.35 10.70
N THR A 236 -0.72 4.99 11.16
CA THR A 236 0.38 4.30 11.81
C THR A 236 0.07 3.98 13.28
N ARG A 237 0.85 3.06 13.87
CA ARG A 237 0.70 2.68 15.28
C ARG A 237 0.93 3.84 16.27
N ASP A 238 1.79 4.80 15.90
CA ASP A 238 2.04 6.02 16.67
C ASP A 238 0.99 7.13 16.41
N GLY A 239 -0.06 6.80 15.65
CA GLY A 239 -1.21 7.68 15.43
C GLY A 239 -1.01 8.77 14.38
N LYS A 240 -0.01 8.66 13.51
CA LYS A 240 0.14 9.54 12.35
C LYS A 240 -0.71 9.06 11.18
N TRP A 241 -1.24 10.00 10.43
CA TRP A 241 -2.13 9.75 9.32
C TRP A 241 -1.53 10.27 8.02
N TYR A 242 -1.32 9.39 7.06
CA TYR A 242 -0.74 9.72 5.78
C TYR A 242 -1.74 9.47 4.65
N LEU A 243 -2.04 10.51 3.88
CA LEU A 243 -2.99 10.46 2.77
C LEU A 243 -2.28 10.64 1.44
N ALA A 244 -2.44 9.69 0.54
CA ALA A 244 -2.04 9.84 -0.86
C ALA A 244 -3.16 10.52 -1.65
N LEU A 245 -2.79 11.56 -2.40
CA LEU A 245 -3.67 12.21 -3.37
C LEU A 245 -3.23 11.81 -4.77
N ARG A 246 -4.07 11.04 -5.47
CA ARG A 246 -3.76 10.52 -6.81
C ARG A 246 -3.65 11.64 -7.83
N GLU A 247 -4.67 12.46 -7.97
CA GLU A 247 -4.70 13.61 -8.89
C GLU A 247 -3.88 14.78 -8.34
N GLY A 248 -3.70 14.83 -7.02
CA GLY A 248 -2.87 15.84 -6.36
C GLY A 248 -1.37 15.56 -6.41
N ASN A 249 -0.93 14.40 -6.95
CA ASN A 249 0.48 14.00 -7.08
C ASN A 249 1.30 14.25 -5.80
N GLY A 250 0.74 13.90 -4.65
CA GLY A 250 1.39 14.16 -3.37
C GLY A 250 0.91 13.29 -2.23
N ILE A 251 1.69 13.34 -1.15
CA ILE A 251 1.37 12.67 0.11
C ILE A 251 1.31 13.72 1.21
N PHE A 252 0.27 13.64 2.02
CA PHE A 252 -0.02 14.59 3.07
C PHE A 252 -0.08 13.91 4.44
N LEU A 253 0.47 14.58 5.44
CA LEU A 253 0.27 14.26 6.84
C LEU A 253 -0.98 14.99 7.33
N LEU A 254 -1.93 14.24 7.91
CA LEU A 254 -3.14 14.80 8.52
C LEU A 254 -2.97 14.79 10.04
N ASP A 255 -3.30 15.91 10.67
CA ASP A 255 -3.36 16.04 12.12
C ASP A 255 -4.81 16.30 12.55
N GLY A 256 -5.47 15.26 13.04
CA GLY A 256 -6.87 15.33 13.47
C GLY A 256 -7.09 16.21 14.70
N ALA A 257 -6.09 16.35 15.57
CA ALA A 257 -6.17 17.20 16.76
C ALA A 257 -6.03 18.68 16.42
N LYS A 258 -5.07 19.01 15.55
CA LYS A 258 -4.87 20.38 15.06
C LYS A 258 -5.82 20.75 13.91
N LYS A 259 -6.52 19.76 13.36
CA LYS A 259 -7.38 19.91 12.16
C LYS A 259 -6.64 20.47 10.96
N THR A 260 -5.42 19.98 10.71
CA THR A 260 -4.56 20.46 9.62
C THR A 260 -4.15 19.33 8.68
N VAL A 261 -3.78 19.70 7.45
CA VAL A 261 -3.09 18.86 6.48
C VAL A 261 -1.78 19.54 6.11
N LYS A 262 -0.73 18.73 5.87
CA LYS A 262 0.59 19.20 5.46
C LYS A 262 1.19 18.27 4.42
N ARG A 263 1.68 18.81 3.30
CA ARG A 263 2.40 18.05 2.28
C ARG A 263 3.73 17.56 2.83
N ILE A 264 4.03 16.27 2.64
CA ILE A 264 5.30 15.66 3.04
C ILE A 264 6.07 15.05 1.87
N ALA A 265 5.40 14.81 0.74
CA ALA A 265 6.05 14.32 -0.48
C ALA A 265 5.22 14.71 -1.72
N GLY A 266 5.92 14.81 -2.85
CA GLY A 266 5.35 15.23 -4.12
C GLY A 266 5.19 16.73 -4.23
N ASN A 267 5.60 17.31 -5.37
CA ASN A 267 5.48 18.73 -5.62
C ASN A 267 4.16 19.12 -6.31
N GLY A 268 3.26 18.16 -6.53
CA GLY A 268 1.97 18.33 -7.21
C GLY A 268 2.03 18.17 -8.73
N ASP A 269 3.22 18.13 -9.34
CA ASP A 269 3.39 17.89 -10.77
C ASP A 269 3.52 16.40 -11.07
N SER A 270 3.04 15.97 -12.24
CA SER A 270 3.25 14.61 -12.74
C SER A 270 4.69 14.41 -13.19
N GLY A 271 5.22 13.20 -13.03
CA GLY A 271 6.54 12.81 -13.49
C GLY A 271 7.21 11.78 -12.60
N TYR A 272 8.43 11.42 -12.95
CA TYR A 272 9.29 10.52 -12.18
C TYR A 272 10.64 11.20 -11.93
N SER A 273 10.82 11.72 -10.72
CA SER A 273 12.06 12.39 -10.34
C SER A 273 12.21 12.49 -8.82
N GLY A 274 13.38 13.01 -8.38
CA GLY A 274 13.61 13.39 -6.99
C GLY A 274 14.40 12.38 -6.17
N ASP A 275 14.82 11.25 -6.71
CA ASP A 275 15.62 10.26 -5.97
C ASP A 275 16.93 10.87 -5.45
N GLY A 276 17.23 10.58 -4.17
CA GLY A 276 18.37 11.14 -3.46
C GLY A 276 18.14 12.54 -2.89
N GLY A 277 17.00 13.18 -3.18
CA GLY A 277 16.64 14.52 -2.75
C GLY A 277 15.42 14.57 -1.81
N PRO A 278 14.97 15.79 -1.45
CA PRO A 278 13.80 16.00 -0.61
C PRO A 278 12.52 15.46 -1.25
N ALA A 279 11.77 14.64 -0.53
CA ALA A 279 10.53 14.03 -1.02
C ALA A 279 9.47 15.06 -1.44
N VAL A 280 9.43 16.23 -0.81
CA VAL A 280 8.51 17.34 -1.16
C VAL A 280 8.80 17.93 -2.55
N ALA A 281 10.02 17.77 -3.06
CA ALA A 281 10.41 18.23 -4.42
C ALA A 281 10.24 17.14 -5.48
N ALA A 282 9.97 15.90 -5.08
CA ALA A 282 9.80 14.79 -6.01
C ALA A 282 8.53 14.93 -6.86
N ARG A 283 8.51 14.23 -7.99
CA ARG A 283 7.31 14.07 -8.83
C ARG A 283 6.83 12.64 -8.76
N PHE A 284 5.51 12.49 -8.71
CA PHE A 284 4.82 11.21 -8.78
C PHE A 284 3.92 11.14 -10.02
N GLY A 285 3.63 9.91 -10.43
CA GLY A 285 2.71 9.66 -11.52
C GLY A 285 3.25 10.05 -12.89
N SER A 286 2.50 9.71 -13.91
CA SER A 286 2.85 9.96 -15.32
C SER A 286 1.63 10.53 -16.05
N LEU A 287 1.88 11.33 -17.06
CA LEU A 287 0.88 11.79 -18.03
C LEU A 287 0.55 10.66 -19.02
N GLY A 288 0.15 9.48 -18.50
CA GLY A 288 -0.29 8.36 -19.35
C GLY A 288 -1.65 8.63 -20.01
N PRO A 289 -2.02 7.83 -21.03
CA PRO A 289 -3.34 7.88 -21.62
C PRO A 289 -4.42 7.67 -20.55
N GLY A 290 -5.33 8.65 -20.40
CA GLY A 290 -6.42 8.60 -19.43
C GLY A 290 -6.24 9.48 -18.19
N GLY A 291 -5.13 10.22 -18.04
CA GLY A 291 -4.96 11.24 -16.96
C GLY A 291 -4.89 10.68 -15.55
N LEU A 292 -4.67 9.38 -15.36
CA LEU A 292 -4.51 8.76 -14.06
C LEU A 292 -3.08 8.98 -13.58
N THR A 293 -2.91 9.85 -12.61
CA THR A 293 -1.63 10.29 -12.10
C THR A 293 -1.43 9.87 -10.65
N GLY A 294 -0.22 10.00 -10.12
CA GLY A 294 0.11 10.04 -8.72
C GLY A 294 0.20 8.72 -7.96
N PRO A 295 0.53 8.87 -6.66
CA PRO A 295 0.73 7.75 -5.76
C PRO A 295 -0.59 7.04 -5.45
N LYS A 296 -0.53 5.70 -5.29
CA LYS A 296 -1.70 4.90 -4.95
C LYS A 296 -1.60 4.28 -3.55
N GLY A 297 -0.93 3.17 -3.39
CA GLY A 297 -0.83 2.50 -2.10
C GLY A 297 0.31 3.06 -1.24
N LEU A 298 0.07 3.14 0.06
CA LEU A 298 1.04 3.52 1.07
C LEU A 298 1.25 2.39 2.08
N SER A 299 2.47 2.26 2.60
CA SER A 299 2.74 1.42 3.76
C SER A 299 3.90 1.99 4.57
N VAL A 300 3.71 2.12 5.88
CA VAL A 300 4.74 2.63 6.78
C VAL A 300 5.33 1.50 7.61
N SER A 301 6.66 1.48 7.74
CA SER A 301 7.35 0.50 8.58
C SER A 301 6.89 0.57 10.03
N ALA A 302 6.93 -0.55 10.74
CA ALA A 302 6.40 -0.64 12.12
C ALA A 302 7.10 0.30 13.12
N ASP A 303 8.35 0.71 12.82
CA ASP A 303 9.11 1.69 13.60
C ASP A 303 8.79 3.16 13.22
N GLY A 304 7.88 3.37 12.27
CA GLY A 304 7.45 4.69 11.81
C GLY A 304 8.51 5.50 11.04
N LYS A 305 9.63 4.89 10.63
CA LYS A 305 10.76 5.63 10.04
C LYS A 305 10.78 5.62 8.51
N THR A 306 10.15 4.64 7.90
CA THR A 306 10.18 4.47 6.45
C THR A 306 8.77 4.34 5.90
N MET A 307 8.47 5.10 4.87
CA MET A 307 7.26 4.95 4.07
C MET A 307 7.61 4.37 2.70
N TYR A 308 6.80 3.42 2.25
CA TYR A 308 6.84 2.91 0.89
C TYR A 308 5.58 3.37 0.14
N VAL A 309 5.76 3.71 -1.13
CA VAL A 309 4.73 4.31 -1.98
C VAL A 309 4.67 3.57 -3.30
N ALA A 310 3.50 3.08 -3.66
CA ALA A 310 3.26 2.57 -5.01
C ALA A 310 3.05 3.75 -5.96
N ASP A 311 4.11 4.13 -6.68
CA ASP A 311 4.09 5.14 -7.74
C ASP A 311 3.69 4.44 -9.05
N CYS A 312 2.40 4.18 -9.14
CA CYS A 312 1.79 3.19 -10.00
C CYS A 312 2.05 3.46 -11.49
N GLU A 313 1.84 4.69 -11.94
CA GLU A 313 1.98 5.05 -13.36
C GLU A 313 3.46 5.19 -13.77
N ASN A 314 4.37 5.31 -12.80
CA ASN A 314 5.81 5.24 -13.02
C ASN A 314 6.37 3.82 -12.88
N HIS A 315 5.51 2.83 -12.58
CA HIS A 315 5.90 1.41 -12.50
C HIS A 315 7.01 1.13 -11.48
N VAL A 316 7.00 1.85 -10.34
CA VAL A 316 8.01 1.72 -9.29
C VAL A 316 7.39 1.73 -7.89
N ILE A 317 8.14 1.21 -6.93
CA ILE A 317 7.90 1.44 -5.50
C ILE A 317 8.94 2.45 -5.01
N ARG A 318 8.47 3.59 -4.51
CA ARG A 318 9.33 4.62 -3.90
C ARG A 318 9.46 4.37 -2.40
N LYS A 319 10.57 4.80 -1.84
CA LYS A 319 10.89 4.74 -0.41
C LYS A 319 11.20 6.15 0.10
N ILE A 320 10.58 6.55 1.20
CA ILE A 320 10.81 7.83 1.86
C ILE A 320 11.32 7.55 3.27
N ASP A 321 12.47 8.08 3.63
CA ASP A 321 12.93 8.15 5.02
C ASP A 321 12.16 9.30 5.70
N LEU A 322 11.24 8.95 6.59
CA LEU A 322 10.36 9.91 7.26
C LEU A 322 11.09 10.80 8.28
N ARG A 323 12.31 10.46 8.65
CA ARG A 323 13.15 11.25 9.56
C ARG A 323 13.92 12.34 8.80
N THR A 324 14.43 12.02 7.62
CA THR A 324 15.24 12.95 6.80
C THR A 324 14.44 13.61 5.70
N GLY A 325 13.28 13.05 5.34
CA GLY A 325 12.48 13.50 4.21
C GLY A 325 13.09 13.15 2.85
N ILE A 326 14.09 12.26 2.78
CA ILE A 326 14.75 11.87 1.52
C ILE A 326 13.96 10.73 0.85
N ILE A 327 13.75 10.87 -0.46
CA ILE A 327 13.09 9.85 -1.29
C ILE A 327 14.12 9.10 -2.15
N SER A 328 13.81 7.84 -2.43
CA SER A 328 14.55 6.98 -3.37
C SER A 328 13.61 5.94 -3.99
N THR A 329 14.07 5.26 -5.05
CA THR A 329 13.36 4.10 -5.60
C THR A 329 13.80 2.82 -4.88
N ALA A 330 12.82 2.03 -4.42
CA ALA A 330 13.07 0.75 -3.76
C ALA A 330 13.01 -0.44 -4.73
N ILE A 331 12.06 -0.42 -5.67
CA ILE A 331 11.88 -1.46 -6.70
C ILE A 331 11.41 -0.77 -7.98
N GLY A 332 11.95 -1.20 -9.11
CA GLY A 332 11.47 -0.80 -10.42
C GLY A 332 12.48 0.02 -11.20
N THR A 333 12.33 0.01 -12.52
CA THR A 333 13.19 0.72 -13.47
C THR A 333 12.58 2.02 -13.98
N GLY A 334 11.31 2.31 -13.62
CA GLY A 334 10.52 3.36 -14.26
C GLY A 334 9.91 2.95 -15.62
N GLN A 335 10.19 1.73 -16.09
CA GLN A 335 9.64 1.20 -17.33
C GLN A 335 8.62 0.10 -17.04
N ARG A 336 7.51 0.12 -17.73
CA ARG A 336 6.50 -0.94 -17.66
C ARG A 336 7.08 -2.26 -18.18
N GLY A 337 6.84 -3.36 -17.45
CA GLY A 337 7.25 -4.70 -17.84
C GLY A 337 7.01 -5.74 -16.76
N ASP A 338 7.49 -6.98 -16.98
CA ASP A 338 7.35 -8.11 -16.05
C ASP A 338 8.73 -8.65 -15.67
N GLY A 339 9.25 -8.24 -14.51
CA GLY A 339 10.52 -8.73 -13.98
C GLY A 339 11.76 -8.22 -14.69
N PRO A 340 12.91 -8.93 -14.60
CA PRO A 340 13.10 -10.25 -13.98
C PRO A 340 13.02 -10.24 -12.45
N ASP A 341 12.91 -11.43 -11.85
CA ASP A 341 13.22 -11.64 -10.44
C ASP A 341 14.73 -11.45 -10.21
N GLY A 342 15.13 -10.98 -9.04
CA GLY A 342 16.54 -10.72 -8.71
C GLY A 342 16.76 -9.30 -8.19
N ASP A 343 17.65 -8.55 -8.85
CA ASP A 343 17.97 -7.17 -8.46
C ASP A 343 16.73 -6.25 -8.54
N PRO A 344 16.33 -5.61 -7.44
CA PRO A 344 15.18 -4.70 -7.42
C PRO A 344 15.34 -3.51 -8.40
N ALA A 345 16.56 -3.07 -8.69
CA ALA A 345 16.82 -1.99 -9.63
C ALA A 345 16.67 -2.40 -11.11
N GLN A 346 16.59 -3.72 -11.39
CA GLN A 346 16.38 -4.25 -12.73
C GLN A 346 14.96 -4.83 -12.92
N CYS A 347 14.21 -4.98 -11.82
CA CYS A 347 12.86 -5.54 -11.86
C CYS A 347 11.86 -4.54 -12.43
N LYS A 348 11.32 -4.81 -13.61
CA LYS A 348 10.21 -4.02 -14.17
C LYS A 348 8.90 -4.44 -13.50
N LEU A 349 8.08 -3.47 -13.15
CA LEU A 349 6.72 -3.64 -12.65
C LEU A 349 5.70 -3.17 -13.68
N SER A 350 4.44 -3.55 -13.50
CA SER A 350 3.33 -3.07 -14.32
C SER A 350 2.20 -2.57 -13.46
N ARG A 351 2.15 -1.25 -13.29
CA ARG A 351 1.15 -0.53 -12.50
C ARG A 351 0.94 -1.15 -11.10
N PRO A 352 1.95 -1.14 -10.23
CA PRO A 352 1.79 -1.63 -8.86
C PRO A 352 0.77 -0.75 -8.10
N HIS A 353 -0.31 -1.37 -7.58
CA HIS A 353 -1.36 -0.62 -6.88
C HIS A 353 -1.15 -0.55 -5.38
N ALA A 354 -0.51 -1.56 -4.79
CA ALA A 354 -0.22 -1.56 -3.36
C ALA A 354 1.18 -2.04 -3.04
N VAL A 355 1.67 -1.59 -1.90
CA VAL A 355 2.86 -2.08 -1.23
C VAL A 355 2.51 -2.34 0.23
N LEU A 356 3.05 -3.40 0.80
CA LEU A 356 2.91 -3.77 2.20
C LEU A 356 4.29 -4.06 2.79
N VAL A 357 4.63 -3.39 3.89
CA VAL A 357 5.83 -3.70 4.67
C VAL A 357 5.48 -4.60 5.85
N ARG A 358 6.16 -5.76 5.96
CA ARG A 358 6.05 -6.69 7.09
C ARG A 358 7.45 -7.00 7.61
N GLY A 359 7.79 -6.43 8.76
CA GLY A 359 9.16 -6.48 9.25
C GLY A 359 10.12 -5.82 8.28
N ARG A 360 11.07 -6.59 7.72
CA ARG A 360 12.03 -6.11 6.72
C ARG A 360 11.61 -6.45 5.27
N THR A 361 10.56 -7.23 5.09
CA THR A 361 10.09 -7.70 3.79
C THR A 361 9.03 -6.77 3.23
N LEU A 362 9.09 -6.49 1.92
CA LEU A 362 8.03 -5.81 1.20
C LEU A 362 7.27 -6.81 0.33
N TYR A 363 5.95 -6.62 0.27
CA TYR A 363 5.09 -7.26 -0.72
C TYR A 363 4.49 -6.19 -1.61
N VAL A 364 4.44 -6.46 -2.91
CA VAL A 364 3.96 -5.52 -3.93
C VAL A 364 2.88 -6.19 -4.75
N ALA A 365 1.70 -5.60 -4.81
CA ALA A 365 0.70 -5.97 -5.80
C ALA A 365 1.12 -5.42 -7.16
N ASP A 366 1.84 -6.23 -7.93
CA ASP A 366 2.27 -5.95 -9.30
C ASP A 366 1.11 -6.27 -10.25
N SER A 367 0.10 -5.37 -10.22
CA SER A 367 -1.28 -5.66 -10.55
C SER A 367 -1.48 -6.12 -11.99
N GLU A 368 -0.96 -5.37 -12.96
CA GLU A 368 -1.13 -5.73 -14.38
C GLU A 368 -0.20 -6.86 -14.85
N ASN A 369 0.79 -7.22 -14.01
CA ASN A 369 1.54 -8.46 -14.18
C ASN A 369 0.85 -9.65 -13.49
N ASN A 370 -0.34 -9.46 -12.89
CA ASN A 370 -1.10 -10.52 -12.21
C ASN A 370 -0.26 -11.29 -11.19
N ARG A 371 0.56 -10.55 -10.40
CA ARG A 371 1.50 -11.10 -9.43
C ARG A 371 1.49 -10.33 -8.11
N ILE A 372 1.88 -11.00 -7.07
CA ILE A 372 2.38 -10.37 -5.85
C ILE A 372 3.89 -10.64 -5.80
N ARG A 373 4.69 -9.57 -5.80
CA ARG A 373 6.13 -9.64 -5.65
C ARG A 373 6.52 -9.54 -4.19
N ARG A 374 7.69 -10.09 -3.87
CA ARG A 374 8.30 -10.00 -2.54
C ARG A 374 9.73 -9.48 -2.69
N LEU A 375 10.07 -8.42 -1.97
CA LEU A 375 11.44 -7.95 -1.78
C LEU A 375 11.92 -8.39 -0.40
N GLU A 376 12.91 -9.25 -0.38
CA GLU A 376 13.61 -9.68 0.84
C GLU A 376 14.89 -8.85 1.00
N PRO A 377 15.16 -8.33 2.20
CA PRO A 377 16.45 -7.70 2.48
C PRO A 377 17.55 -8.77 2.54
N ALA A 378 18.73 -8.29 2.28
CA ALA A 378 19.96 -9.07 2.43
C ALA A 378 20.19 -9.56 3.84
#